data_57e67e5d52ab500cc70ecf98f6787f32
#
_entry.id   57e67e5d52ab500cc70ecf98f6787f32
#
_cell.length_a   1.000
_cell.length_b   1.000
_cell.length_c   1.000
_cell.angle_alpha   90.00
_cell.angle_beta   90.00
_cell.angle_gamma   90.00
#
_symmetry.space_group_name_H-M   'P 1'
#
loop_
_entity.id
_entity.type
_entity.pdbx_description
1 polymer ?
#
loop_
_entity_poly.entity_id
_entity_poly.type
_entity_poly.pdbx_seq_one_letter_code
_entity_poly.pdbx_strand_id
1 'polypeptide(L)' 'MKYAVIKVTDGNFNIHAEGFVDNPDSAKVNYHGLCQTLWNDPGTTTACAMIVDENLDVIPGYKEFINKVQPEPEA' A
#
# COMPACT_ATOMS: atom_id res chain seq x y z
N MET A 1 15.31 12.77 4.83
CA MET A 1 14.99 11.34 4.82
C MET A 1 14.10 11.03 3.62
N LYS A 2 14.32 9.89 3.00
CA LYS A 2 13.53 9.50 1.83
C LYS A 2 12.45 8.51 2.21
N TYR A 3 11.33 8.56 1.49
CA TYR A 3 10.17 7.73 1.74
C TYR A 3 9.74 7.06 0.45
N ALA A 4 9.22 5.85 0.56
CA ALA A 4 8.66 5.13 -0.58
C ALA A 4 7.34 4.50 -0.18
N VAL A 5 6.45 4.35 -1.16
CA VAL A 5 5.19 3.65 -0.96
C VAL A 5 5.35 2.24 -1.50
N ILE A 6 5.10 1.27 -0.66
CA ILE A 6 5.24 -0.14 -1.00
C ILE A 6 3.85 -0.72 -1.24
N LYS A 7 3.74 -1.51 -2.30
CA LYS A 7 2.51 -2.20 -2.65
C LYS A 7 2.77 -3.70 -2.67
N VAL A 8 1.98 -4.43 -1.92
CA VAL A 8 1.96 -5.89 -1.99
C VAL A 8 0.58 -6.30 -2.48
N THR A 9 0.50 -6.97 -3.62
CA THR A 9 -0.76 -7.41 -4.21
C THR A 9 -0.69 -8.90 -4.48
N ASP A 10 -1.58 -9.66 -3.86
CA ASP A 10 -1.69 -11.11 -4.05
C ASP A 10 -0.32 -11.81 -3.93
N GLY A 11 0.48 -11.35 -2.96
CA GLY A 11 1.80 -11.91 -2.69
C GLY A 11 2.94 -11.29 -3.48
N ASN A 12 2.67 -10.34 -4.37
CA ASN A 12 3.70 -9.68 -5.17
C ASN A 12 4.09 -8.34 -4.56
N PHE A 13 5.37 -8.20 -4.26
CA PHE A 13 5.94 -7.00 -3.65
C PHE A 13 6.43 -6.05 -4.74
N ASN A 14 6.02 -4.78 -4.66
CA ASN A 14 6.44 -3.75 -5.61
C ASN A 14 6.56 -2.40 -4.92
N ILE A 15 7.45 -1.57 -5.44
CA ILE A 15 7.51 -0.16 -5.06
C ILE A 15 6.54 0.59 -5.94
N HIS A 16 5.63 1.33 -5.32
CA HIS A 16 4.62 2.11 -6.04
C HIS A 16 5.20 3.44 -6.52
N ALA A 17 4.76 3.89 -7.68
CA ALA A 17 5.14 5.17 -8.28
C ALA A 17 6.64 5.27 -8.55
N GLU A 18 7.25 6.40 -8.22
CA GLU A 18 8.62 6.73 -8.62
C GLU A 18 9.68 6.14 -7.70
N GLY A 19 9.29 5.41 -6.65
CA GLY A 19 10.23 4.92 -5.66
C GLY A 19 10.41 5.91 -4.52
N PHE A 20 11.65 6.14 -4.12
CA PHE A 20 11.91 7.01 -2.97
C PHE A 20 11.73 8.49 -3.33
N VAL A 21 11.03 9.21 -2.46
CA VAL A 21 10.82 10.65 -2.58
C VAL A 21 11.30 11.33 -1.30
N ASP A 22 11.79 12.57 -1.43
CA ASP A 22 12.31 13.32 -0.28
C ASP A 22 11.20 13.99 0.52
N ASN A 23 10.03 14.14 -0.05
CA ASN A 23 8.92 14.86 0.56
C ASN A 23 7.91 13.87 1.16
N PRO A 24 7.73 13.88 2.49
CA PRO A 24 6.75 12.98 3.12
C PRO A 24 5.32 13.23 2.66
N ASP A 25 4.97 14.47 2.31
CA ASP A 25 3.62 14.75 1.83
C ASP A 25 3.35 14.10 0.48
N SER A 26 4.35 14.05 -0.40
CA SER A 26 4.23 13.33 -1.67
C SER A 26 4.01 11.83 -1.43
N ALA A 27 4.73 11.26 -0.48
CA ALA A 27 4.55 9.86 -0.13
C ALA A 27 3.13 9.60 0.40
N LYS A 28 2.62 10.51 1.22
CA LYS A 28 1.26 10.37 1.77
C LYS A 28 0.21 10.44 0.67
N VAL A 29 0.35 11.36 -0.27
CA VAL A 29 -0.58 11.47 -1.41
C VAL A 29 -0.55 10.18 -2.22
N ASN A 30 0.63 9.67 -2.53
CA ASN A 30 0.79 8.43 -3.27
C ASN A 30 0.18 7.24 -2.51
N TYR A 31 0.39 7.19 -1.20
CA TYR A 31 -0.16 6.14 -0.36
C TYR A 31 -1.70 6.14 -0.39
N HIS A 32 -2.32 7.31 -0.19
CA HIS A 32 -3.78 7.39 -0.18
C HIS A 32 -4.37 7.06 -1.56
N GLY A 33 -3.72 7.54 -2.63
CA GLY A 33 -4.14 7.21 -3.98
C GLY A 33 -4.03 5.72 -4.28
N LEU A 34 -2.96 5.09 -3.80
CA LEU A 34 -2.79 3.65 -3.95
C LEU A 34 -3.85 2.88 -3.19
N CYS A 35 -4.13 3.26 -1.95
CA CYS A 35 -5.17 2.59 -1.16
C CYS A 35 -6.53 2.66 -1.87
N GLN A 36 -6.88 3.83 -2.40
CA GLN A 36 -8.12 4.00 -3.14
C GLN A 36 -8.16 3.10 -4.38
N THR A 37 -7.07 3.05 -5.12
CA THR A 37 -6.96 2.21 -6.31
C THR A 37 -7.11 0.73 -5.95
N LEU A 38 -6.44 0.29 -4.89
CA LEU A 38 -6.50 -1.11 -4.48
C LEU A 38 -7.90 -1.50 -4.02
N TRP A 39 -8.58 -0.62 -3.29
CA TRP A 39 -9.95 -0.88 -2.85
C TRP A 39 -10.92 -0.99 -4.03
N ASN A 40 -10.65 -0.25 -5.11
CA ASN A 40 -11.53 -0.21 -6.28
C ASN A 40 -11.14 -1.21 -7.37
N ASP A 41 -9.99 -1.88 -7.24
CA ASP A 41 -9.50 -2.81 -8.25
C ASP A 41 -10.19 -4.17 -8.11
N PRO A 42 -11.03 -4.56 -9.07
CA PRO A 42 -11.75 -5.83 -8.99
C PRO A 42 -10.83 -7.05 -9.12
N GLY A 43 -9.64 -6.87 -9.69
CA GLY A 43 -8.68 -7.96 -9.87
C GLY A 43 -7.82 -8.25 -8.65
N THR A 44 -7.83 -7.36 -7.66
CA THR A 44 -7.02 -7.52 -6.46
C THR A 44 -7.85 -8.07 -5.33
N THR A 45 -7.45 -9.22 -4.79
CA THR A 45 -8.14 -9.88 -3.67
C THR A 45 -7.56 -9.44 -2.34
N THR A 46 -6.24 -9.52 -2.20
CA THR A 46 -5.54 -9.09 -1.00
C THR A 46 -4.41 -8.17 -1.38
N ALA A 47 -4.21 -7.13 -0.59
CA ALA A 47 -3.15 -6.16 -0.84
C ALA A 47 -2.73 -5.52 0.47
N CYS A 48 -1.54 -4.95 0.47
CA CYS A 48 -1.06 -4.15 1.57
C CYS A 48 -0.35 -2.93 0.99
N ALA A 49 -0.69 -1.76 1.50
CA ALA A 49 -0.03 -0.51 1.13
C ALA A 49 0.64 0.05 2.38
N MET A 50 1.84 0.59 2.23
CA MET A 50 2.56 1.16 3.35
C MET A 50 3.56 2.20 2.88
N ILE A 51 3.89 3.13 3.76
CA ILE A 51 5.00 4.05 3.53
C ILE A 51 6.17 3.56 4.36
N VAL A 52 7.33 3.44 3.72
CA VAL A 52 8.58 3.06 4.40
C VAL A 52 9.60 4.16 4.23
N ASP A 53 10.55 4.23 5.16
CA ASP A 53 11.67 5.16 5.05
C ASP A 53 12.83 4.51 4.27
N GLU A 54 13.94 5.21 4.18
CA GLU A 54 15.10 4.71 3.43
C GLU A 54 15.74 3.47 4.06
N ASN A 55 15.43 3.17 5.31
CA ASN A 55 15.85 1.95 5.98
C ASN A 55 14.85 0.81 5.82
N LEU A 56 13.76 1.04 5.07
CA LEU A 56 12.66 0.10 4.86
C LEU A 56 11.83 -0.15 6.12
N ASP A 57 11.88 0.78 7.07
CA ASP A 57 11.02 0.72 8.24
C ASP A 57 9.68 1.38 7.93
N VAL A 58 8.60 0.71 8.31
CA VAL A 58 7.25 1.22 8.08
C VAL A 58 7.00 2.45 8.95
N ILE A 59 6.49 3.51 8.33
CA ILE A 59 6.12 4.72 9.05
C ILE A 59 4.83 4.45 9.82
N PRO A 60 4.82 4.67 11.14
CA PRO A 60 3.62 4.41 11.94
C PRO A 60 2.39 5.16 11.42
N GLY A 61 1.28 4.46 11.33
CA GLY A 61 0.03 5.05 10.87
C GLY A 61 -0.16 5.02 9.35
N TYR A 62 0.83 4.59 8.59
CA TYR A 62 0.77 4.56 7.13
C TYR A 62 0.97 3.15 6.61
N LYS A 63 0.12 2.26 7.07
CA LYS A 63 0.06 0.89 6.59
C LYS A 63 -1.39 0.46 6.58
N GLU A 64 -1.87 -0.04 5.44
CA GLU A 64 -3.23 -0.52 5.33
C GLU A 64 -3.24 -1.88 4.67
N PHE A 65 -3.89 -2.83 5.31
CA PHE A 65 -4.11 -4.15 4.75
C PHE A 65 -5.50 -4.19 4.12
N ILE A 66 -5.55 -4.57 2.85
CA ILE A 66 -6.79 -4.63 2.09
C ILE A 66 -7.12 -6.10 1.87
N ASN A 67 -8.26 -6.52 2.35
CA ASN A 67 -8.71 -7.88 2.19
C ASN A 67 -10.15 -7.86 1.68
N LYS A 68 -10.32 -8.23 0.43
CA LYS A 68 -11.62 -8.26 -0.22
C LYS A 68 -12.19 -9.66 -0.31
N VAL A 69 -11.47 -10.64 0.24
CA VAL A 69 -11.98 -12.00 0.28
C VAL A 69 -13.17 -12.00 1.23
N GLN A 70 -14.34 -12.31 0.70
CA GLN A 70 -15.53 -12.43 1.52
C GLN A 70 -15.52 -13.79 2.20
N PRO A 71 -15.78 -13.81 3.50
CA PRO A 71 -15.94 -15.10 4.17
C PRO A 71 -17.13 -15.84 3.55
N GLU A 72 -16.96 -17.13 3.38
CA GLU A 72 -18.06 -17.92 2.87
C GLU A 72 -19.26 -17.80 3.80
N PRO A 73 -20.45 -17.54 3.26
CA PRO A 73 -21.62 -17.50 4.11
C PRO A 73 -21.79 -18.87 4.76
N GLU A 74 -21.91 -18.84 6.06
CA GLU A 74 -22.20 -20.06 6.77
C GLU A 74 -23.59 -20.55 6.37
N ALA A 75 -23.63 -21.77 5.99
CA ALA A 75 -24.88 -22.40 5.58
C ALA A 75 -25.82 -22.60 6.78
#